data_72af9d4d337ce569de2fb8f783db8185
#
_entry.id   72af9d4d337ce569de2fb8f783db8185
#
_cell.length_a   1.000
_cell.length_b   1.000
_cell.length_c   1.000
_cell.angle_alpha   90.00
_cell.angle_beta   90.00
_cell.angle_gamma   90.00
#
_symmetry.space_group_name_H-M   'P 1'
#
loop_
_entity.id
_entity.type
_entity.pdbx_description
1 polymer ?
#
loop_
_entity_poly.entity_id
_entity_poly.type
_entity_poly.pdbx_seq_one_letter_code
_entity_poly.pdbx_strand_id
1 'polypeptide(L)'
;MPVLLSVVVPAHNVEGYIGEALRSLHRQSHVNLEIVVVDDGSTDASGRIARRHRMLDPRIRIVRRPNGGPSAARNTGVAAARGEFLTFLDPDDLVSEHAYRAAIAALRESGSDFAVLSYDRMERGRRKRPGTWISEAHATRRLRANLETATEIQVNAVVWSKVFRRSFYDAAGLRFVEGAIYEDQPLSARAYARATAFDILPDRGVTWRIRDEMTSITQQTADAANLAAHNHAVRLSLAELEAAGHGAAATTRALQLLAYNMRLFIRHADTADDEFWRELRIGLGELVDRVPGEAYVREVPAQEKVLNELILRDDRTRAARFLGAGGMVLTHFPTEMGSDGRYRARLPCFDDPAAAIPLDRFVLADRQLSINARVTDVRWEDPTTLVIDGWAYVRNVDLADVPPTIRVRGMAPDGASVDLRTVRRHCEGPAQASTHQHADYRNGCFSAWLDAAPPDADSGSWSYEVEVTVPGVTRSSRLPLPANG
;
A
#
# COMPACT_ATOMS: atom_id res chain seq x y z
N MET A 1 -6.48 17.41 -31.20
CA MET A 1 -7.31 16.20 -31.31
C MET A 1 -7.24 15.45 -30.00
N PRO A 2 -8.27 14.73 -29.57
CA PRO A 2 -8.17 13.87 -28.39
C PRO A 2 -7.11 12.78 -28.64
N VAL A 3 -6.24 12.58 -27.66
CA VAL A 3 -5.09 11.65 -27.74
C VAL A 3 -5.59 10.22 -27.60
N LEU A 4 -5.09 9.29 -28.41
CA LEU A 4 -5.46 7.88 -28.35
C LEU A 4 -4.74 7.17 -27.20
N LEU A 5 -5.51 6.51 -26.33
CA LEU A 5 -5.01 5.60 -25.30
C LEU A 5 -5.26 4.14 -25.72
N SER A 6 -4.23 3.32 -25.75
CA SER A 6 -4.35 1.87 -25.90
C SER A 6 -4.44 1.21 -24.53
N VAL A 7 -5.47 0.40 -24.33
CA VAL A 7 -5.65 -0.45 -23.14
C VAL A 7 -5.46 -1.90 -23.54
N VAL A 8 -4.41 -2.55 -23.02
CA VAL A 8 -4.13 -3.97 -23.25
C VAL A 8 -4.78 -4.80 -22.16
N VAL A 9 -5.61 -5.77 -22.58
CA VAL A 9 -6.33 -6.69 -21.68
C VAL A 9 -5.92 -8.13 -22.01
N PRO A 10 -5.00 -8.75 -21.24
CA PRO A 10 -4.66 -10.16 -21.43
C PRO A 10 -5.80 -11.02 -20.91
N ALA A 11 -6.24 -12.04 -21.65
CA ALA A 11 -7.37 -12.87 -21.26
C ALA A 11 -7.07 -14.37 -21.48
N HIS A 12 -7.17 -15.16 -20.40
CA HIS A 12 -7.10 -16.60 -20.44
C HIS A 12 -8.01 -17.21 -19.37
N ASN A 13 -9.05 -17.94 -19.79
CA ASN A 13 -10.00 -18.63 -18.91
C ASN A 13 -10.55 -17.74 -17.77
N VAL A 14 -11.19 -16.64 -18.17
CA VAL A 14 -11.73 -15.59 -17.27
C VAL A 14 -13.19 -15.25 -17.59
N GLU A 15 -13.98 -16.26 -18.04
CA GLU A 15 -15.37 -16.07 -18.47
C GLU A 15 -16.25 -15.42 -17.41
N GLY A 16 -16.00 -15.68 -16.10
CA GLY A 16 -16.73 -15.09 -14.99
C GLY A 16 -16.47 -13.59 -14.78
N TYR A 17 -15.39 -13.03 -15.33
CA TYR A 17 -14.91 -11.70 -14.98
C TYR A 17 -14.81 -10.74 -16.17
N ILE A 18 -14.31 -11.21 -17.33
CA ILE A 18 -13.97 -10.36 -18.48
C ILE A 18 -15.13 -9.46 -18.93
N GLY A 19 -16.37 -9.91 -18.79
CA GLY A 19 -17.55 -9.13 -19.17
C GLY A 19 -17.69 -7.85 -18.33
N GLU A 20 -17.37 -7.89 -17.04
CA GLU A 20 -17.38 -6.70 -16.17
C GLU A 20 -16.21 -5.77 -16.45
N ALA A 21 -15.03 -6.32 -16.67
CA ALA A 21 -13.84 -5.55 -17.04
C ALA A 21 -14.08 -4.74 -18.33
N LEU A 22 -14.61 -5.37 -19.38
CA LEU A 22 -14.92 -4.71 -20.65
C LEU A 22 -16.05 -3.65 -20.50
N ARG A 23 -17.06 -3.90 -19.65
CA ARG A 23 -18.07 -2.89 -19.33
C ARG A 23 -17.47 -1.67 -18.63
N SER A 24 -16.49 -1.84 -17.75
CA SER A 24 -15.81 -0.73 -17.09
C SER A 24 -15.01 0.13 -18.07
N LEU A 25 -14.41 -0.49 -19.09
CA LEU A 25 -13.74 0.22 -20.20
C LEU A 25 -14.72 0.95 -21.11
N HIS A 26 -15.88 0.34 -21.38
CA HIS A 26 -16.93 0.98 -22.16
C HIS A 26 -17.42 2.30 -21.55
N ARG A 27 -17.48 2.39 -20.22
CA ARG A 27 -17.95 3.57 -19.46
C ARG A 27 -16.90 4.66 -19.27
N GLN A 28 -15.69 4.52 -19.82
CA GLN A 28 -14.65 5.51 -19.62
C GLN A 28 -15.02 6.88 -20.18
N SER A 29 -14.83 7.92 -19.37
CA SER A 29 -15.03 9.31 -19.77
C SER A 29 -13.97 9.85 -20.73
N HIS A 30 -12.83 9.17 -20.87
CA HIS A 30 -11.89 9.37 -21.96
C HIS A 30 -12.33 8.50 -23.13
N VAL A 31 -12.95 9.11 -24.15
CA VAL A 31 -13.62 8.38 -25.24
C VAL A 31 -12.68 7.84 -26.32
N ASN A 32 -11.52 8.49 -26.51
CA ASN A 32 -10.55 8.10 -27.56
C ASN A 32 -9.67 6.95 -27.11
N LEU A 33 -10.28 5.77 -26.98
CA LEU A 33 -9.64 4.52 -26.58
C LEU A 33 -9.56 3.54 -27.74
N GLU A 34 -8.50 2.73 -27.79
CA GLU A 34 -8.54 1.40 -28.35
C GLU A 34 -8.34 0.36 -27.23
N ILE A 35 -9.10 -0.71 -27.28
CA ILE A 35 -9.07 -1.78 -26.28
C ILE A 35 -8.57 -3.03 -26.99
N VAL A 36 -7.34 -3.44 -26.69
CA VAL A 36 -6.69 -4.61 -27.29
C VAL A 36 -6.85 -5.80 -26.36
N VAL A 37 -7.89 -6.61 -26.57
CA VAL A 37 -8.08 -7.85 -25.85
C VAL A 37 -7.23 -8.94 -26.49
N VAL A 38 -6.30 -9.51 -25.73
CA VAL A 38 -5.45 -10.61 -26.19
C VAL A 38 -5.99 -11.91 -25.61
N ASP A 39 -6.68 -12.71 -26.43
CA ASP A 39 -7.14 -14.06 -26.07
C ASP A 39 -5.95 -15.03 -26.16
N ASP A 40 -5.36 -15.32 -25.00
CA ASP A 40 -4.19 -16.17 -24.84
C ASP A 40 -4.56 -17.67 -24.80
N GLY A 41 -5.29 -18.11 -25.83
CA GLY A 41 -5.67 -19.51 -25.99
C GLY A 41 -6.75 -19.96 -25.01
N SER A 42 -7.76 -19.14 -24.68
CA SER A 42 -8.86 -19.53 -23.81
C SER A 42 -9.63 -20.73 -24.37
N THR A 43 -9.98 -21.64 -23.46
CA THR A 43 -10.80 -22.85 -23.73
C THR A 43 -12.23 -22.70 -23.20
N ASP A 44 -12.49 -21.70 -22.35
CA ASP A 44 -13.81 -21.34 -21.81
C ASP A 44 -14.56 -20.33 -22.70
N ALA A 45 -15.60 -19.69 -22.17
CA ALA A 45 -16.37 -18.70 -22.90
C ALA A 45 -15.71 -17.30 -23.02
N SER A 46 -14.50 -17.07 -22.50
CA SER A 46 -13.83 -15.77 -22.50
C SER A 46 -13.76 -15.12 -23.89
N GLY A 47 -13.27 -15.86 -24.87
CA GLY A 47 -13.17 -15.37 -26.25
C GLY A 47 -14.54 -15.09 -26.90
N ARG A 48 -15.58 -15.81 -26.54
CA ARG A 48 -16.98 -15.58 -27.01
C ARG A 48 -17.53 -14.31 -26.38
N ILE A 49 -17.30 -14.10 -25.09
CA ILE A 49 -17.72 -12.89 -24.37
C ILE A 49 -17.03 -11.66 -24.95
N ALA A 50 -15.72 -11.71 -25.18
CA ALA A 50 -14.96 -10.61 -25.79
C ALA A 50 -15.53 -10.24 -27.18
N ARG A 51 -15.84 -11.25 -28.04
CA ARG A 51 -16.46 -11.01 -29.35
C ARG A 51 -17.83 -10.35 -29.25
N ARG A 52 -18.67 -10.74 -28.27
CA ARG A 52 -19.96 -10.08 -28.02
C ARG A 52 -19.79 -8.61 -27.64
N HIS A 53 -18.83 -8.30 -26.77
CA HIS A 53 -18.52 -6.90 -26.40
C HIS A 53 -17.99 -6.08 -27.59
N ARG A 54 -17.18 -6.68 -28.46
CA ARG A 54 -16.71 -6.02 -29.70
C ARG A 54 -17.88 -5.61 -30.62
N MET A 55 -18.97 -6.38 -30.68
CA MET A 55 -20.14 -5.98 -31.48
C MET A 55 -20.85 -4.75 -30.90
N LEU A 56 -20.71 -4.49 -29.61
CA LEU A 56 -21.31 -3.35 -28.91
C LEU A 56 -20.37 -2.13 -28.82
N ASP A 57 -19.06 -2.38 -28.90
CA ASP A 57 -18.03 -1.33 -28.77
C ASP A 57 -16.95 -1.53 -29.85
N PRO A 58 -16.97 -0.74 -30.93
CA PRO A 58 -16.01 -0.88 -32.05
C PRO A 58 -14.56 -0.54 -31.67
N ARG A 59 -14.33 0.06 -30.49
CA ARG A 59 -12.99 0.33 -29.96
C ARG A 59 -12.26 -0.95 -29.55
N ILE A 60 -12.99 -2.08 -29.38
CA ILE A 60 -12.43 -3.37 -28.98
C ILE A 60 -11.86 -4.08 -30.20
N ARG A 61 -10.58 -4.42 -30.13
CA ARG A 61 -9.87 -5.29 -31.05
C ARG A 61 -9.46 -6.56 -30.33
N ILE A 62 -9.64 -7.71 -30.97
CA ILE A 62 -9.32 -9.01 -30.39
C ILE A 62 -8.13 -9.58 -31.16
N VAL A 63 -7.07 -9.91 -30.46
CA VAL A 63 -5.90 -10.65 -30.95
C VAL A 63 -5.92 -12.01 -30.29
N ARG A 64 -5.83 -13.07 -31.09
CA ARG A 64 -5.76 -14.44 -30.58
C ARG A 64 -4.37 -15.01 -30.77
N ARG A 65 -3.89 -15.75 -29.77
CA ARG A 65 -2.61 -16.44 -29.80
C ARG A 65 -2.70 -17.80 -29.08
N PRO A 66 -1.76 -18.73 -29.30
CA PRO A 66 -1.59 -19.88 -28.40
C PRO A 66 -1.22 -19.41 -26.99
N ASN A 67 -1.63 -20.15 -25.97
CA ASN A 67 -1.32 -19.82 -24.58
C ASN A 67 0.20 -19.70 -24.36
N GLY A 68 0.62 -18.57 -23.83
CA GLY A 68 2.02 -18.26 -23.51
C GLY A 68 2.15 -17.49 -22.17
N GLY A 69 1.02 -17.33 -21.46
CA GLY A 69 0.93 -16.64 -20.19
C GLY A 69 0.79 -15.11 -20.28
N PRO A 70 0.56 -14.47 -19.13
CA PRO A 70 0.19 -13.05 -19.06
C PRO A 70 1.23 -12.12 -19.68
N SER A 71 2.52 -12.37 -19.47
CA SER A 71 3.62 -11.60 -20.05
C SER A 71 3.59 -11.61 -21.58
N ALA A 72 3.45 -12.78 -22.17
CA ALA A 72 3.42 -12.95 -23.61
C ALA A 72 2.15 -12.34 -24.22
N ALA A 73 1.01 -12.44 -23.51
CA ALA A 73 -0.23 -11.79 -23.92
C ALA A 73 -0.10 -10.26 -23.88
N ARG A 74 0.45 -9.69 -22.79
CA ARG A 74 0.67 -8.23 -22.69
C ARG A 74 1.65 -7.74 -23.76
N ASN A 75 2.77 -8.44 -24.01
CA ASN A 75 3.71 -8.09 -25.07
C ASN A 75 3.04 -8.10 -26.46
N THR A 76 2.20 -9.09 -26.73
CA THR A 76 1.41 -9.17 -27.98
C THR A 76 0.44 -7.99 -28.09
N GLY A 77 -0.22 -7.62 -27.01
CA GLY A 77 -1.11 -6.46 -26.94
C GLY A 77 -0.38 -5.15 -27.19
N VAL A 78 0.81 -4.96 -26.60
CA VAL A 78 1.67 -3.79 -26.82
C VAL A 78 2.09 -3.67 -28.29
N ALA A 79 2.48 -4.78 -28.93
CA ALA A 79 2.83 -4.81 -30.35
C ALA A 79 1.64 -4.46 -31.27
N ALA A 80 0.43 -4.77 -30.85
CA ALA A 80 -0.80 -4.44 -31.58
C ALA A 80 -1.34 -3.04 -31.28
N ALA A 81 -0.91 -2.39 -30.20
CA ALA A 81 -1.37 -1.08 -29.73
C ALA A 81 -0.86 0.05 -30.65
N ARG A 82 -1.70 1.09 -30.83
CA ARG A 82 -1.44 2.24 -31.73
C ARG A 82 -1.48 3.58 -31.00
N GLY A 83 -1.88 3.58 -29.74
CA GLY A 83 -2.07 4.79 -28.95
C GLY A 83 -0.79 5.54 -28.65
N GLU A 84 -0.90 6.85 -28.53
CA GLU A 84 0.15 7.73 -28.00
C GLU A 84 0.41 7.43 -26.52
N PHE A 85 -0.61 6.94 -25.81
CA PHE A 85 -0.52 6.43 -24.47
C PHE A 85 -0.87 4.94 -24.41
N LEU A 86 -0.32 4.25 -23.43
CA LEU A 86 -0.47 2.82 -23.21
C LEU A 86 -0.78 2.52 -21.73
N THR A 87 -1.70 1.61 -21.49
CA THR A 87 -1.99 1.09 -20.16
C THR A 87 -2.42 -0.37 -20.26
N PHE A 88 -2.57 -1.00 -19.11
CA PHE A 88 -2.99 -2.38 -18.96
C PHE A 88 -4.22 -2.46 -18.05
N LEU A 89 -5.03 -3.49 -18.23
CA LEU A 89 -6.10 -3.84 -17.30
C LEU A 89 -6.18 -5.36 -17.22
N ASP A 90 -6.07 -5.90 -16.02
CA ASP A 90 -6.29 -7.33 -15.82
C ASP A 90 -7.77 -7.68 -16.03
N PRO A 91 -8.06 -8.84 -16.64
CA PRO A 91 -9.41 -9.16 -17.14
C PRO A 91 -10.41 -9.45 -16.02
N ASP A 92 -9.97 -9.54 -14.78
CA ASP A 92 -10.79 -9.72 -13.57
C ASP A 92 -10.94 -8.42 -12.75
N ASP A 93 -10.27 -7.34 -13.16
CA ASP A 93 -10.30 -6.05 -12.48
C ASP A 93 -11.29 -5.06 -13.15
N LEU A 94 -11.52 -3.94 -12.46
CA LEU A 94 -12.40 -2.87 -12.95
C LEU A 94 -11.64 -1.54 -12.96
N VAL A 95 -11.84 -0.76 -14.02
CA VAL A 95 -11.30 0.60 -14.09
C VAL A 95 -12.38 1.62 -13.71
N SER A 96 -12.00 2.64 -12.92
CA SER A 96 -12.88 3.74 -12.53
C SER A 96 -13.19 4.64 -13.73
N GLU A 97 -14.42 5.14 -13.83
CA GLU A 97 -14.94 5.88 -15.00
C GLU A 97 -14.06 7.05 -15.46
N HIS A 98 -13.42 7.75 -14.53
CA HIS A 98 -12.64 8.96 -14.83
C HIS A 98 -11.12 8.75 -14.77
N ALA A 99 -10.65 7.52 -14.46
CA ALA A 99 -9.25 7.20 -14.23
C ALA A 99 -8.33 7.62 -15.38
N TYR A 100 -8.65 7.18 -16.58
CA TYR A 100 -7.80 7.47 -17.73
C TYR A 100 -7.85 8.94 -18.16
N ARG A 101 -9.00 9.61 -18.00
CA ARG A 101 -9.08 11.05 -18.24
C ARG A 101 -8.18 11.83 -17.28
N ALA A 102 -8.17 11.49 -16.00
CA ALA A 102 -7.32 12.13 -14.99
C ALA A 102 -5.83 11.91 -15.31
N ALA A 103 -5.43 10.67 -15.61
CA ALA A 103 -4.04 10.34 -15.94
C ALA A 103 -3.54 11.06 -17.20
N ILE A 104 -4.35 11.07 -18.28
CA ILE A 104 -3.97 11.76 -19.54
C ILE A 104 -3.91 13.27 -19.35
N ALA A 105 -4.85 13.85 -18.57
CA ALA A 105 -4.81 15.28 -18.27
C ALA A 105 -3.52 15.67 -17.52
N ALA A 106 -3.13 14.89 -16.49
CA ALA A 106 -1.89 15.10 -15.76
C ALA A 106 -0.66 14.99 -16.66
N LEU A 107 -0.57 13.92 -17.48
CA LEU A 107 0.55 13.71 -18.41
C LEU A 107 0.66 14.82 -19.46
N ARG A 108 -0.45 15.39 -19.92
CA ARG A 108 -0.42 16.52 -20.86
C ARG A 108 0.01 17.81 -20.19
N GLU A 109 -0.37 18.01 -18.94
CA GLU A 109 0.02 19.17 -18.14
C GLU A 109 1.51 19.12 -17.79
N SER A 110 1.99 17.98 -17.31
CA SER A 110 3.34 17.82 -16.76
C SER A 110 4.42 17.55 -17.81
N GLY A 111 4.06 16.87 -18.89
CA GLY A 111 5.03 16.29 -19.82
C GLY A 111 5.75 15.05 -19.30
N SER A 112 5.33 14.48 -18.18
CA SER A 112 5.94 13.30 -17.54
C SER A 112 5.85 12.04 -18.43
N ASP A 113 6.72 11.07 -18.16
CA ASP A 113 6.88 9.83 -18.92
C ASP A 113 5.71 8.86 -18.68
N PHE A 114 5.20 8.81 -17.45
CA PHE A 114 4.01 8.05 -17.09
C PHE A 114 3.31 8.65 -15.87
N ALA A 115 2.05 8.27 -15.66
CA ALA A 115 1.28 8.59 -14.46
C ALA A 115 0.96 7.32 -13.70
N VAL A 116 0.95 7.42 -12.35
CA VAL A 116 0.59 6.33 -11.44
C VAL A 116 -0.68 6.70 -10.71
N LEU A 117 -1.69 5.84 -10.81
CA LEU A 117 -2.98 5.96 -10.14
C LEU A 117 -3.00 5.13 -8.85
N SER A 118 -3.74 5.57 -7.85
CA SER A 118 -4.08 4.73 -6.71
C SER A 118 -5.08 3.64 -7.12
N TYR A 119 -5.39 2.71 -6.22
CA TYR A 119 -6.35 1.64 -6.47
C TYR A 119 -7.13 1.27 -5.22
N ASP A 120 -8.29 0.61 -5.40
CA ASP A 120 -9.04 -0.04 -4.35
C ASP A 120 -8.91 -1.57 -4.46
N ARG A 121 -9.21 -2.27 -3.37
CA ARG A 121 -9.41 -3.71 -3.35
C ARG A 121 -10.90 -4.04 -3.36
N MET A 122 -11.28 -5.14 -3.98
CA MET A 122 -12.63 -5.69 -3.88
C MET A 122 -12.56 -7.13 -3.38
N GLU A 123 -13.11 -7.36 -2.19
CA GLU A 123 -13.20 -8.66 -1.55
C GLU A 123 -14.67 -9.00 -1.30
N ARG A 124 -15.15 -10.13 -1.79
CA ARG A 124 -16.55 -10.57 -1.65
C ARG A 124 -17.56 -9.47 -2.00
N GLY A 125 -17.31 -8.78 -3.11
CA GLY A 125 -18.15 -7.68 -3.60
C GLY A 125 -18.05 -6.35 -2.82
N ARG A 126 -17.25 -6.29 -1.76
CA ARG A 126 -17.07 -5.06 -0.97
C ARG A 126 -15.77 -4.37 -1.34
N ARG A 127 -15.86 -3.08 -1.67
CA ARG A 127 -14.66 -2.26 -1.89
C ARG A 127 -14.01 -1.90 -0.56
N LYS A 128 -12.70 -2.07 -0.51
CA LYS A 128 -11.84 -1.68 0.62
C LYS A 128 -10.75 -0.75 0.11
N ARG A 129 -10.32 0.17 0.96
CA ARG A 129 -9.14 0.99 0.66
C ARG A 129 -7.91 0.08 0.53
N PRO A 130 -6.89 0.50 -0.24
CA PRO A 130 -5.62 -0.22 -0.30
C PRO A 130 -4.93 -0.17 1.07
N GLY A 131 -3.84 -0.90 1.20
CA GLY A 131 -2.99 -0.82 2.39
C GLY A 131 -2.52 0.60 2.67
N THR A 132 -2.23 0.90 3.93
CA THR A 132 -1.84 2.24 4.41
C THR A 132 -0.73 2.85 3.57
N TRP A 133 0.30 2.08 3.23
CA TRP A 133 1.43 2.53 2.41
C TRP A 133 1.07 2.98 0.99
N ILE A 134 0.10 2.32 0.34
CA ILE A 134 -0.41 2.79 -0.98
C ILE A 134 -1.19 4.08 -0.80
N SER A 135 -2.03 4.16 0.25
CA SER A 135 -2.81 5.35 0.56
C SER A 135 -1.89 6.55 0.86
N GLU A 136 -0.80 6.34 1.59
CA GLU A 136 0.19 7.36 1.93
C GLU A 136 0.98 7.81 0.69
N ALA A 137 1.48 6.87 -0.11
CA ALA A 137 2.21 7.18 -1.34
C ALA A 137 1.38 7.98 -2.36
N HIS A 138 0.06 7.81 -2.32
CA HIS A 138 -0.90 8.51 -3.17
C HIS A 138 -1.73 9.58 -2.45
N ALA A 139 -1.31 10.04 -1.26
CA ALA A 139 -2.10 10.98 -0.46
C ALA A 139 -2.34 12.34 -1.15
N THR A 140 -1.38 12.79 -1.96
CA THR A 140 -1.42 14.07 -2.66
C THR A 140 -1.08 13.91 -4.13
N ARG A 141 -1.64 14.81 -4.96
CA ARG A 141 -1.26 14.92 -6.36
C ARG A 141 0.14 15.53 -6.48
N ARG A 142 1.06 14.80 -7.11
CA ARG A 142 2.44 15.26 -7.36
C ARG A 142 2.74 15.10 -8.84
N LEU A 143 3.02 16.19 -9.52
CA LEU A 143 3.43 16.19 -10.91
C LEU A 143 4.96 16.27 -11.00
N ARG A 144 5.53 15.64 -12.04
CA ARG A 144 6.96 15.64 -12.31
C ARG A 144 7.81 15.15 -11.13
N ALA A 145 7.30 14.18 -10.36
CA ALA A 145 8.09 13.47 -9.37
C ALA A 145 9.14 12.56 -10.03
N ASN A 146 10.16 12.19 -9.29
CA ASN A 146 11.19 11.22 -9.68
C ASN A 146 11.56 10.35 -8.45
N LEU A 147 12.47 9.39 -8.60
CA LEU A 147 12.88 8.52 -7.51
C LEU A 147 13.65 9.23 -6.38
N GLU A 148 14.20 10.41 -6.60
CA GLU A 148 14.86 11.20 -5.55
C GLU A 148 13.84 11.87 -4.62
N THR A 149 12.70 12.29 -5.17
CA THR A 149 11.65 13.02 -4.46
C THR A 149 10.49 12.16 -3.99
N ALA A 150 10.37 10.92 -4.48
CA ALA A 150 9.24 10.03 -4.25
C ALA A 150 9.63 8.55 -4.27
N THR A 151 10.64 8.16 -3.49
CA THR A 151 11.10 6.75 -3.41
C THR A 151 10.01 5.80 -2.91
N GLU A 152 9.11 6.26 -2.06
CA GLU A 152 8.03 5.48 -1.47
C GLU A 152 7.02 4.95 -2.50
N ILE A 153 6.88 5.60 -3.66
CA ILE A 153 5.90 5.20 -4.69
C ILE A 153 6.16 3.81 -5.28
N GLN A 154 7.37 3.28 -5.12
CA GLN A 154 7.74 1.94 -5.57
C GLN A 154 6.93 0.82 -4.91
N VAL A 155 6.26 1.11 -3.80
CA VAL A 155 5.27 0.19 -3.20
C VAL A 155 4.15 -0.13 -4.20
N ASN A 156 3.85 0.78 -5.13
CA ASN A 156 2.92 0.56 -6.25
C ASN A 156 3.70 -0.05 -7.43
N ALA A 157 3.95 -1.36 -7.35
CA ALA A 157 4.72 -2.12 -8.35
C ALA A 157 3.84 -2.74 -9.46
N VAL A 158 2.52 -2.51 -9.45
CA VAL A 158 1.59 -3.11 -10.40
C VAL A 158 1.48 -2.28 -11.69
N VAL A 159 1.47 -2.95 -12.84
CA VAL A 159 1.51 -2.27 -14.14
C VAL A 159 0.18 -1.61 -14.51
N TRP A 160 -0.95 -2.22 -14.13
CA TRP A 160 -2.28 -1.73 -14.47
C TRP A 160 -2.67 -0.41 -13.77
N SER A 161 -1.90 0.02 -12.78
CA SER A 161 -2.06 1.34 -12.17
C SER A 161 -1.37 2.47 -12.94
N LYS A 162 -0.66 2.16 -14.02
CA LYS A 162 0.19 3.11 -14.74
C LYS A 162 -0.36 3.40 -16.13
N VAL A 163 -0.28 4.68 -16.54
CA VAL A 163 -0.54 5.13 -17.90
C VAL A 163 0.77 5.69 -18.45
N PHE A 164 1.33 5.05 -19.46
CA PHE A 164 2.63 5.38 -20.04
C PHE A 164 2.49 6.21 -21.30
N ARG A 165 3.42 7.17 -21.52
CA ARG A 165 3.68 7.66 -22.88
C ARG A 165 4.27 6.51 -23.68
N ARG A 166 3.75 6.26 -24.88
CA ARG A 166 4.24 5.19 -25.75
C ARG A 166 5.71 5.39 -26.11
N SER A 167 6.12 6.61 -26.42
CA SER A 167 7.51 6.95 -26.72
C SER A 167 8.47 6.60 -25.58
N PHE A 168 8.08 6.88 -24.33
CA PHE A 168 8.85 6.47 -23.16
C PHE A 168 8.89 4.95 -23.02
N TYR A 169 7.73 4.27 -23.12
CA TYR A 169 7.64 2.82 -22.97
C TYR A 169 8.61 2.10 -23.93
N ASP A 170 8.63 2.56 -25.18
CA ASP A 170 9.49 2.00 -26.22
C ASP A 170 10.98 2.36 -25.99
N ALA A 171 11.29 3.63 -25.69
CA ALA A 171 12.67 4.10 -25.48
C ALA A 171 13.31 3.49 -24.21
N ALA A 172 12.53 3.28 -23.14
CA ALA A 172 12.99 2.63 -21.92
C ALA A 172 13.11 1.10 -22.06
N GLY A 173 12.74 0.53 -23.20
CA GLY A 173 12.80 -0.91 -23.46
C GLY A 173 11.91 -1.70 -22.50
N LEU A 174 10.73 -1.15 -22.14
CA LEU A 174 9.80 -1.81 -21.24
C LEU A 174 9.21 -3.03 -21.96
N ARG A 175 9.45 -4.20 -21.41
CA ARG A 175 8.96 -5.47 -21.93
C ARG A 175 8.78 -6.46 -20.79
N PHE A 176 7.67 -7.18 -20.78
CA PHE A 176 7.44 -8.26 -19.83
C PHE A 176 8.33 -9.46 -20.15
N VAL A 177 8.91 -10.06 -19.11
CA VAL A 177 9.69 -11.31 -19.23
C VAL A 177 8.71 -12.46 -19.38
N GLU A 178 8.72 -13.11 -20.53
CA GLU A 178 7.81 -14.21 -20.83
C GLU A 178 8.12 -15.44 -19.96
N GLY A 179 7.06 -16.09 -19.44
CA GLY A 179 7.19 -17.20 -18.50
C GLY A 179 7.47 -16.81 -17.05
N ALA A 180 7.70 -15.51 -16.76
CA ALA A 180 7.91 -15.06 -15.40
C ALA A 180 6.58 -14.90 -14.65
N ILE A 181 6.61 -15.21 -13.36
CA ILE A 181 5.60 -14.84 -12.36
C ILE A 181 6.06 -13.54 -11.69
N TYR A 182 5.14 -12.68 -11.26
CA TYR A 182 5.43 -11.34 -10.70
C TYR A 182 6.11 -10.39 -11.70
N GLU A 183 5.82 -10.55 -12.96
CA GLU A 183 6.39 -9.82 -14.11
C GLU A 183 6.22 -8.30 -14.05
N ASP A 184 5.22 -7.85 -13.29
CA ASP A 184 4.92 -6.43 -13.06
C ASP A 184 6.02 -5.73 -12.25
N GLN A 185 6.65 -6.43 -11.31
CA GLN A 185 7.64 -5.84 -10.41
C GLN A 185 8.89 -5.36 -11.15
N PRO A 186 9.60 -6.20 -11.96
CA PRO A 186 10.77 -5.75 -12.69
C PRO A 186 10.44 -4.68 -13.73
N LEU A 187 9.30 -4.80 -14.41
CA LEU A 187 8.89 -3.80 -15.42
C LEU A 187 8.60 -2.45 -14.74
N SER A 188 7.90 -2.44 -13.62
CA SER A 188 7.62 -1.22 -12.85
C SER A 188 8.92 -0.60 -12.31
N ALA A 189 9.84 -1.40 -11.77
CA ALA A 189 11.14 -0.94 -11.29
C ALA A 189 11.93 -0.28 -12.40
N ARG A 190 12.00 -0.92 -13.59
CA ARG A 190 12.65 -0.35 -14.79
C ARG A 190 11.98 0.95 -15.22
N ALA A 191 10.65 1.03 -15.21
CA ALA A 191 9.92 2.24 -15.55
C ALA A 191 10.27 3.39 -14.60
N TYR A 192 10.24 3.16 -13.29
CA TYR A 192 10.65 4.17 -12.31
C TYR A 192 12.12 4.58 -12.45
N ALA A 193 13.01 3.62 -12.66
CA ALA A 193 14.45 3.85 -12.76
C ALA A 193 14.86 4.64 -14.02
N ARG A 194 14.11 4.51 -15.10
CA ARG A 194 14.43 5.14 -16.40
C ARG A 194 13.65 6.41 -16.70
N ALA A 195 12.61 6.68 -15.91
CA ALA A 195 11.81 7.89 -16.09
C ALA A 195 12.58 9.15 -15.68
N THR A 196 12.51 10.15 -16.52
CA THR A 196 12.94 11.51 -16.14
C THR A 196 11.98 12.12 -15.11
N ALA A 197 10.69 11.89 -15.30
CA ALA A 197 9.66 12.30 -14.37
C ALA A 197 8.41 11.43 -14.52
N PHE A 198 7.67 11.29 -13.42
CA PHE A 198 6.36 10.64 -13.40
C PHE A 198 5.37 11.41 -12.54
N ASP A 199 4.09 11.21 -12.80
CA ASP A 199 3.02 11.85 -12.02
C ASP A 199 2.41 10.85 -11.04
N ILE A 200 2.19 11.30 -9.79
CA ILE A 200 1.50 10.51 -8.76
C ILE A 200 0.13 11.13 -8.53
N LEU A 201 -0.92 10.33 -8.74
CA LEU A 201 -2.29 10.77 -8.65
C LEU A 201 -3.02 10.09 -7.48
N PRO A 202 -3.78 10.83 -6.67
CA PRO A 202 -4.61 10.27 -5.61
C PRO A 202 -5.86 9.55 -6.15
N ASP A 203 -6.16 9.76 -7.44
CA ASP A 203 -7.33 9.19 -8.08
C ASP A 203 -7.28 7.65 -8.06
N ARG A 204 -8.40 7.04 -7.69
CA ARG A 204 -8.54 5.59 -7.71
C ARG A 204 -8.76 5.12 -9.13
N GLY A 205 -7.69 4.57 -9.75
CA GLY A 205 -7.69 4.14 -11.12
C GLY A 205 -8.38 2.80 -11.31
N VAL A 206 -7.98 1.80 -10.55
CA VAL A 206 -8.42 0.41 -10.69
C VAL A 206 -9.00 -0.10 -9.38
N THR A 207 -9.97 -0.99 -9.48
CA THR A 207 -10.44 -1.83 -8.37
C THR A 207 -9.90 -3.23 -8.60
N TRP A 208 -8.87 -3.60 -7.82
CA TRP A 208 -8.27 -4.92 -7.83
C TRP A 208 -9.18 -5.94 -7.14
N ARG A 209 -9.61 -6.97 -7.89
CA ARG A 209 -10.49 -8.02 -7.39
C ARG A 209 -9.67 -9.17 -6.79
N ILE A 210 -9.96 -9.51 -5.53
CA ILE A 210 -9.48 -10.75 -4.91
C ILE A 210 -10.49 -11.84 -5.21
N ARG A 211 -10.06 -12.89 -5.91
CA ARG A 211 -10.93 -14.00 -6.27
C ARG A 211 -11.26 -14.87 -5.06
N ASP A 212 -12.51 -15.22 -4.90
CA ASP A 212 -12.97 -16.03 -3.76
C ASP A 212 -12.42 -17.47 -3.82
N GLU A 213 -12.17 -17.98 -5.01
CA GLU A 213 -11.68 -19.35 -5.25
C GLU A 213 -10.18 -19.54 -4.95
N MET A 214 -9.48 -18.54 -4.47
CA MET A 214 -8.04 -18.56 -4.14
C MET A 214 -7.14 -19.02 -5.31
N THR A 215 -7.59 -18.83 -6.55
CA THR A 215 -6.92 -19.32 -7.76
C THR A 215 -5.89 -18.35 -8.35
N SER A 216 -5.77 -17.14 -7.78
CA SER A 216 -4.75 -16.19 -8.23
C SER A 216 -3.35 -16.66 -7.84
N ILE A 217 -2.38 -16.43 -8.71
CA ILE A 217 -0.95 -16.73 -8.48
C ILE A 217 -0.47 -16.07 -7.17
N THR A 218 -0.85 -14.84 -6.92
CA THR A 218 -0.49 -14.07 -5.71
C THR A 218 -1.13 -14.60 -4.42
N GLN A 219 -2.09 -15.53 -4.50
CA GLN A 219 -2.72 -16.17 -3.35
C GLN A 219 -2.03 -17.49 -2.94
N GLN A 220 -1.17 -18.06 -3.79
CA GLN A 220 -0.46 -19.33 -3.55
C GLN A 220 0.85 -19.08 -2.74
N THR A 221 0.72 -18.42 -1.60
CA THR A 221 1.87 -17.95 -0.81
C THR A 221 2.56 -19.01 0.05
N ALA A 222 2.05 -20.25 0.06
CA ALA A 222 2.67 -21.40 0.75
C ALA A 222 3.48 -22.31 -0.20
N ASP A 223 3.55 -21.97 -1.48
CA ASP A 223 4.23 -22.78 -2.51
C ASP A 223 5.69 -22.31 -2.68
N ALA A 224 6.65 -23.26 -2.67
CA ALA A 224 8.08 -22.98 -2.77
C ALA A 224 8.46 -22.39 -4.14
N ALA A 225 7.88 -22.90 -5.23
CA ALA A 225 8.16 -22.39 -6.56
C ALA A 225 7.60 -20.96 -6.74
N ASN A 226 6.46 -20.66 -6.12
CA ASN A 226 5.89 -19.31 -6.10
C ASN A 226 6.81 -18.34 -5.34
N LEU A 227 7.33 -18.75 -4.17
CA LEU A 227 8.29 -17.94 -3.39
C LEU A 227 9.60 -17.73 -4.15
N ALA A 228 10.14 -18.77 -4.80
CA ALA A 228 11.34 -18.65 -5.64
C ALA A 228 11.15 -17.67 -6.79
N ALA A 229 9.99 -17.72 -7.45
CA ALA A 229 9.63 -16.76 -8.50
C ALA A 229 9.50 -15.32 -7.98
N HIS A 230 8.91 -15.15 -6.78
CA HIS A 230 8.86 -13.85 -6.11
C HIS A 230 10.27 -13.31 -5.82
N ASN A 231 11.14 -14.13 -5.21
CA ASN A 231 12.54 -13.76 -4.91
C ASN A 231 13.30 -13.38 -6.20
N HIS A 232 13.07 -14.12 -7.30
CA HIS A 232 13.67 -13.79 -8.59
C HIS A 232 13.19 -12.43 -9.14
N ALA A 233 11.89 -12.16 -9.11
CA ALA A 233 11.33 -10.88 -9.55
C ALA A 233 11.83 -9.71 -8.69
N VAL A 234 12.00 -9.92 -7.38
CA VAL A 234 12.59 -8.95 -6.45
C VAL A 234 14.05 -8.66 -6.83
N ARG A 235 14.87 -9.69 -7.05
CA ARG A 235 16.28 -9.51 -7.48
C ARG A 235 16.38 -8.69 -8.76
N LEU A 236 15.56 -9.01 -9.77
CA LEU A 236 15.52 -8.26 -11.01
C LEU A 236 15.12 -6.79 -10.79
N SER A 237 14.11 -6.56 -9.93
CA SER A 237 13.63 -5.21 -9.62
C SER A 237 14.70 -4.35 -8.94
N LEU A 238 15.41 -4.91 -7.96
CA LEU A 238 16.47 -4.21 -7.25
C LEU A 238 17.67 -3.95 -8.18
N ALA A 239 18.03 -4.92 -9.02
CA ALA A 239 19.10 -4.76 -10.01
C ALA A 239 18.81 -3.64 -11.03
N GLU A 240 17.55 -3.47 -11.47
CA GLU A 240 17.17 -2.35 -12.37
C GLU A 240 17.41 -0.99 -11.70
N LEU A 241 17.07 -0.86 -10.42
CA LEU A 241 17.28 0.37 -9.66
C LEU A 241 18.77 0.64 -9.42
N GLU A 242 19.53 -0.37 -9.01
CA GLU A 242 20.98 -0.27 -8.76
C GLU A 242 21.74 0.07 -10.04
N ALA A 243 21.44 -0.61 -11.16
CA ALA A 243 22.07 -0.37 -12.45
C ALA A 243 21.82 1.04 -13.02
N ALA A 244 20.70 1.66 -12.66
CA ALA A 244 20.38 3.04 -13.02
C ALA A 244 20.94 4.08 -12.02
N GLY A 245 21.70 3.66 -10.99
CA GLY A 245 22.29 4.57 -9.99
C GLY A 245 21.34 4.95 -8.84
N HIS A 246 20.17 4.31 -8.72
CA HIS A 246 19.17 4.63 -7.70
C HIS A 246 19.30 3.72 -6.45
N GLY A 247 20.50 3.59 -5.87
CA GLY A 247 20.76 2.72 -4.71
C GLY A 247 19.88 3.04 -3.49
N ALA A 248 19.62 4.32 -3.20
CA ALA A 248 18.71 4.72 -2.12
C ALA A 248 17.26 4.22 -2.37
N ALA A 249 16.82 4.25 -3.61
CA ALA A 249 15.51 3.72 -4.00
C ALA A 249 15.46 2.18 -3.89
N ALA A 250 16.56 1.48 -4.23
CA ALA A 250 16.68 0.04 -4.02
C ALA A 250 16.58 -0.32 -2.53
N THR A 251 17.26 0.42 -1.65
CA THR A 251 17.17 0.26 -0.19
C THR A 251 15.73 0.49 0.31
N THR A 252 15.08 1.56 -0.14
CA THR A 252 13.66 1.83 0.21
C THR A 252 12.76 0.69 -0.25
N ARG A 253 12.98 0.15 -1.45
CA ARG A 253 12.20 -1.00 -1.95
C ARG A 253 12.43 -2.25 -1.12
N ALA A 254 13.67 -2.55 -0.72
CA ALA A 254 13.98 -3.67 0.15
C ALA A 254 13.27 -3.54 1.52
N LEU A 255 13.26 -2.34 2.11
CA LEU A 255 12.49 -2.05 3.34
C LEU A 255 11.00 -2.31 3.17
N GLN A 256 10.40 -1.84 2.06
CA GLN A 256 8.99 -2.07 1.77
C GLN A 256 8.67 -3.56 1.63
N LEU A 257 9.55 -4.32 0.99
CA LEU A 257 9.39 -5.77 0.85
C LEU A 257 9.44 -6.46 2.21
N LEU A 258 10.43 -6.15 3.05
CA LEU A 258 10.56 -6.69 4.41
C LEU A 258 9.36 -6.32 5.29
N ALA A 259 8.90 -5.09 5.18
CA ALA A 259 7.85 -4.55 6.04
C ALA A 259 6.42 -4.98 5.63
N TYR A 260 6.20 -5.35 4.36
CA TYR A 260 4.84 -5.58 3.83
C TYR A 260 4.69 -6.89 3.07
N ASN A 261 5.55 -7.16 2.08
CA ASN A 261 5.34 -8.26 1.16
C ASN A 261 5.79 -9.60 1.76
N MET A 262 6.96 -9.64 2.41
CA MET A 262 7.49 -10.89 2.99
C MET A 262 6.59 -11.48 4.05
N ARG A 263 5.76 -10.68 4.71
CA ARG A 263 4.73 -11.16 5.64
C ARG A 263 3.80 -12.22 5.03
N LEU A 264 3.55 -12.17 3.74
CA LEU A 264 2.72 -13.14 3.04
C LEU A 264 3.33 -14.55 3.02
N PHE A 265 4.65 -14.63 3.09
CA PHE A 265 5.41 -15.88 3.02
C PHE A 265 5.89 -16.35 4.40
N ILE A 266 6.46 -15.47 5.23
CA ILE A 266 7.01 -15.84 6.55
C ILE A 266 5.96 -16.44 7.49
N ARG A 267 4.69 -16.09 7.32
CA ARG A 267 3.58 -16.64 8.10
C ARG A 267 3.37 -18.15 7.90
N HIS A 268 3.97 -18.74 6.86
CA HIS A 268 3.93 -20.17 6.56
C HIS A 268 5.19 -20.92 7.04
N ALA A 269 6.05 -20.25 7.82
CA ALA A 269 7.31 -20.83 8.30
C ALA A 269 7.12 -22.07 9.20
N ASP A 270 5.95 -22.21 9.84
CA ASP A 270 5.59 -23.37 10.68
C ASP A 270 5.24 -24.63 9.88
N THR A 271 4.76 -24.46 8.67
CA THR A 271 4.35 -25.55 7.75
C THR A 271 5.29 -25.73 6.57
N ALA A 272 6.39 -24.95 6.53
CA ALA A 272 7.35 -24.91 5.44
C ALA A 272 8.08 -26.24 5.27
N ASP A 273 8.07 -26.79 4.05
CA ASP A 273 9.00 -27.85 3.66
C ASP A 273 10.44 -27.31 3.54
N ASP A 274 11.39 -28.18 3.24
CA ASP A 274 12.81 -27.81 3.17
C ASP A 274 13.12 -26.83 2.02
N GLU A 275 12.39 -26.94 0.91
CA GLU A 275 12.57 -26.10 -0.24
C GLU A 275 12.03 -24.69 0.04
N PHE A 276 10.81 -24.59 0.55
CA PHE A 276 10.21 -23.31 0.93
C PHE A 276 11.02 -22.59 2.01
N TRP A 277 11.50 -23.34 3.03
CA TRP A 277 12.32 -22.80 4.09
C TRP A 277 13.65 -22.24 3.58
N ARG A 278 14.30 -22.96 2.66
CA ARG A 278 15.53 -22.51 2.01
C ARG A 278 15.31 -21.21 1.22
N GLU A 279 14.24 -21.15 0.44
CA GLU A 279 13.88 -19.95 -0.34
C GLU A 279 13.53 -18.76 0.55
N LEU A 280 12.85 -18.97 1.70
CA LEU A 280 12.61 -17.92 2.70
C LEU A 280 13.91 -17.34 3.21
N ARG A 281 14.86 -18.20 3.60
CA ARG A 281 16.15 -17.76 4.15
C ARG A 281 16.94 -16.97 3.11
N ILE A 282 17.00 -17.44 1.88
CA ILE A 282 17.68 -16.73 0.78
C ILE A 282 17.04 -15.35 0.55
N GLY A 283 15.75 -15.29 0.33
CA GLY A 283 15.07 -14.04 0.03
C GLY A 283 15.14 -13.02 1.18
N LEU A 284 14.97 -13.47 2.42
CA LEU A 284 15.13 -12.60 3.60
C LEU A 284 16.57 -12.11 3.77
N GLY A 285 17.58 -12.97 3.63
CA GLY A 285 18.99 -12.61 3.75
C GLY A 285 19.37 -11.53 2.74
N GLU A 286 19.03 -11.75 1.46
CA GLU A 286 19.31 -10.80 0.39
C GLU A 286 18.67 -9.41 0.62
N LEU A 287 17.47 -9.36 1.24
CA LEU A 287 16.80 -8.10 1.56
C LEU A 287 17.41 -7.41 2.78
N VAL A 288 17.70 -8.18 3.86
CA VAL A 288 18.25 -7.65 5.12
C VAL A 288 19.65 -7.08 4.89
N ASP A 289 20.48 -7.75 4.08
CA ASP A 289 21.85 -7.29 3.75
C ASP A 289 21.89 -5.95 2.99
N ARG A 290 20.78 -5.58 2.32
CA ARG A 290 20.66 -4.30 1.59
C ARG A 290 20.20 -3.13 2.45
N VAL A 291 19.79 -3.38 3.67
CA VAL A 291 19.13 -2.39 4.51
C VAL A 291 20.01 -2.01 5.69
N PRO A 292 20.28 -0.70 5.94
CA PRO A 292 20.97 -0.26 7.15
C PRO A 292 20.24 -0.75 8.41
N GLY A 293 20.99 -1.23 9.41
CA GLY A 293 20.41 -1.83 10.63
C GLY A 293 19.44 -0.91 11.36
N GLU A 294 19.76 0.40 11.46
CA GLU A 294 18.85 1.39 12.08
C GLU A 294 17.54 1.54 11.29
N ALA A 295 17.60 1.56 9.96
CA ALA A 295 16.42 1.64 9.11
C ALA A 295 15.57 0.37 9.25
N TYR A 296 16.21 -0.81 9.31
CA TYR A 296 15.52 -2.08 9.55
C TYR A 296 14.77 -2.07 10.89
N VAL A 297 15.40 -1.60 11.96
CA VAL A 297 14.77 -1.50 13.30
C VAL A 297 13.59 -0.52 13.27
N ARG A 298 13.74 0.62 12.60
CA ARG A 298 12.75 1.70 12.57
C ARG A 298 11.53 1.37 11.70
N GLU A 299 11.72 0.69 10.56
CA GLU A 299 10.67 0.55 9.54
C GLU A 299 9.99 -0.82 9.55
N VAL A 300 10.73 -1.90 9.88
CA VAL A 300 10.18 -3.26 9.89
C VAL A 300 9.47 -3.53 11.22
N PRO A 301 8.23 -4.03 11.23
CA PRO A 301 7.52 -4.32 12.48
C PRO A 301 8.23 -5.32 13.37
N ALA A 302 8.04 -5.19 14.67
CA ALA A 302 8.74 -6.01 15.68
C ALA A 302 8.51 -7.51 15.46
N GLN A 303 7.27 -7.92 15.19
CA GLN A 303 6.94 -9.33 14.99
C GLN A 303 7.58 -9.94 13.75
N GLU A 304 7.68 -9.16 12.66
CA GLU A 304 8.40 -9.58 11.45
C GLU A 304 9.89 -9.66 11.70
N LYS A 305 10.48 -8.71 12.45
CA LYS A 305 11.91 -8.74 12.80
C LYS A 305 12.29 -9.97 13.62
N VAL A 306 11.47 -10.31 14.63
CA VAL A 306 11.70 -11.50 15.47
C VAL A 306 11.59 -12.77 14.64
N LEU A 307 10.55 -12.92 13.83
CA LEU A 307 10.38 -14.09 12.99
C LEU A 307 11.47 -14.20 11.91
N ASN A 308 11.82 -13.07 11.27
CA ASN A 308 12.93 -13.03 10.31
C ASN A 308 14.26 -13.49 10.94
N GLU A 309 14.56 -13.04 12.17
CA GLU A 309 15.77 -13.44 12.88
C GLU A 309 15.81 -14.95 13.14
N LEU A 310 14.68 -15.55 13.55
CA LEU A 310 14.56 -17.00 13.75
C LEU A 310 14.75 -17.76 12.43
N ILE A 311 14.17 -17.30 11.34
CA ILE A 311 14.30 -17.91 10.01
C ILE A 311 15.76 -17.82 9.53
N LEU A 312 16.40 -16.65 9.64
CA LEU A 312 17.79 -16.44 9.19
C LEU A 312 18.78 -17.30 9.98
N ARG A 313 18.51 -17.56 11.27
CA ARG A 313 19.30 -18.45 12.12
C ARG A 313 19.00 -19.94 11.93
N ASP A 314 18.10 -20.28 11.04
CA ASP A 314 17.67 -21.67 10.81
C ASP A 314 16.97 -22.32 12.01
N ASP A 315 16.34 -21.53 12.88
CA ASP A 315 15.64 -22.02 14.07
C ASP A 315 14.15 -22.29 13.78
N ARG A 316 13.88 -23.36 13.03
CA ARG A 316 12.51 -23.79 12.66
C ARG A 316 11.64 -24.05 13.89
N THR A 317 12.22 -24.63 14.93
CA THR A 317 11.48 -24.99 16.15
C THR A 317 10.92 -23.75 16.84
N ARG A 318 11.75 -22.72 17.02
CA ARG A 318 11.29 -21.48 17.62
C ARG A 318 10.40 -20.67 16.68
N ALA A 319 10.64 -20.68 15.37
CA ALA A 319 9.76 -20.03 14.39
C ALA A 319 8.33 -20.61 14.45
N ALA A 320 8.20 -21.93 14.49
CA ALA A 320 6.91 -22.59 14.63
C ALA A 320 6.22 -22.27 15.97
N ARG A 321 6.96 -22.28 17.08
CA ARG A 321 6.43 -21.88 18.39
C ARG A 321 6.00 -20.41 18.42
N PHE A 322 6.76 -19.52 17.80
CA PHE A 322 6.44 -18.10 17.67
C PHE A 322 5.09 -17.92 16.96
N LEU A 323 4.91 -18.56 15.82
CA LEU A 323 3.67 -18.52 15.04
C LEU A 323 2.50 -19.14 15.81
N GLY A 324 2.70 -20.33 16.40
CA GLY A 324 1.68 -21.04 17.18
C GLY A 324 1.23 -20.28 18.43
N ALA A 325 2.10 -19.45 19.02
CA ALA A 325 1.77 -18.54 20.12
C ALA A 325 1.10 -17.23 19.66
N GLY A 326 0.78 -17.09 18.38
CA GLY A 326 0.17 -15.87 17.82
C GLY A 326 1.16 -14.70 17.70
N GLY A 327 2.46 -14.95 17.64
CA GLY A 327 3.52 -13.93 17.63
C GLY A 327 3.39 -12.86 16.54
N MET A 328 2.63 -13.14 15.46
CA MET A 328 2.34 -12.17 14.40
C MET A 328 1.22 -11.18 14.74
N VAL A 329 0.55 -11.33 15.87
CA VAL A 329 -0.55 -10.46 16.32
C VAL A 329 -0.08 -9.60 17.48
N LEU A 330 0.56 -8.46 17.17
CA LEU A 330 1.19 -7.57 18.15
C LEU A 330 0.27 -7.21 19.32
N THR A 331 -1.02 -6.99 19.06
CA THR A 331 -1.99 -6.58 20.09
C THR A 331 -2.29 -7.63 21.16
N HIS A 332 -1.76 -8.85 21.01
CA HIS A 332 -1.84 -9.91 22.02
C HIS A 332 -0.71 -9.86 23.05
N PHE A 333 0.23 -8.94 22.90
CA PHE A 333 1.43 -8.88 23.74
C PHE A 333 1.59 -7.50 24.37
N PRO A 334 2.02 -7.43 25.64
CA PRO A 334 2.30 -6.16 26.28
C PRO A 334 3.53 -5.49 25.62
N THR A 335 3.56 -4.17 25.73
CA THR A 335 4.67 -3.34 25.32
C THR A 335 5.27 -2.62 26.52
N GLU A 336 6.57 -2.41 26.51
CA GLU A 336 7.29 -1.69 27.56
C GLU A 336 8.30 -0.72 26.97
N MET A 337 8.60 0.35 27.69
CA MET A 337 9.67 1.26 27.32
C MET A 337 11.01 0.76 27.90
N GLY A 338 11.99 0.57 27.04
CA GLY A 338 13.34 0.20 27.46
C GLY A 338 14.10 1.40 28.04
N SER A 339 15.22 1.14 28.70
CA SER A 339 16.11 2.17 29.27
C SER A 339 16.71 3.11 28.21
N ASP A 340 16.70 2.71 26.95
CA ASP A 340 17.12 3.49 25.78
C ASP A 340 16.00 4.39 25.21
N GLY A 341 14.84 4.46 25.86
CA GLY A 341 13.70 5.28 25.46
C GLY A 341 12.90 4.72 24.26
N ARG A 342 13.14 3.47 23.85
CA ARG A 342 12.42 2.81 22.75
C ARG A 342 11.41 1.80 23.28
N TYR A 343 10.21 1.79 22.69
CA TYR A 343 9.18 0.80 23.03
C TYR A 343 9.51 -0.57 22.40
N ARG A 344 9.35 -1.62 23.19
CA ARG A 344 9.53 -3.02 22.80
C ARG A 344 8.27 -3.81 23.07
N ALA A 345 7.96 -4.75 22.20
CA ALA A 345 6.90 -5.72 22.43
C ALA A 345 7.47 -6.98 23.08
N ARG A 346 6.83 -7.46 24.15
CA ARG A 346 7.19 -8.72 24.80
C ARG A 346 6.65 -9.92 24.02
N LEU A 347 7.06 -10.03 22.78
CA LEU A 347 6.70 -11.12 21.87
C LEU A 347 7.26 -12.46 22.36
N PRO A 348 6.77 -13.61 21.86
CA PRO A 348 7.42 -14.90 22.16
C PRO A 348 8.93 -14.84 21.89
N CYS A 349 9.72 -15.50 22.72
CA CYS A 349 11.18 -15.45 22.79
C CYS A 349 11.79 -14.18 23.44
N PHE A 350 11.01 -13.20 23.90
CA PHE A 350 11.55 -11.99 24.54
C PHE A 350 12.35 -12.35 25.81
N ASP A 351 11.82 -13.24 26.63
CA ASP A 351 12.43 -13.69 27.89
C ASP A 351 13.20 -15.03 27.76
N ASP A 352 13.49 -15.49 26.52
CA ASP A 352 14.24 -16.71 26.25
C ASP A 352 15.71 -16.40 25.88
N PRO A 353 16.66 -16.45 26.85
CA PRO A 353 18.07 -16.20 26.55
C PRO A 353 18.65 -17.18 25.54
N ALA A 354 18.13 -18.42 25.48
CA ALA A 354 18.59 -19.44 24.54
C ALA A 354 18.16 -19.15 23.09
N ALA A 355 17.15 -18.30 22.88
CA ALA A 355 16.80 -17.81 21.54
C ALA A 355 17.86 -16.83 21.01
N ALA A 356 18.61 -16.17 21.90
CA ALA A 356 19.68 -15.21 21.60
C ALA A 356 19.27 -14.13 20.58
N ILE A 357 17.98 -13.72 20.57
CA ILE A 357 17.46 -12.68 19.67
C ILE A 357 17.90 -11.32 20.20
N PRO A 358 18.51 -10.46 19.35
CA PRO A 358 18.87 -9.11 19.76
C PRO A 358 17.68 -8.29 20.22
N LEU A 359 17.80 -7.51 21.29
CA LEU A 359 16.70 -6.72 21.87
C LEU A 359 16.14 -5.67 20.90
N ASP A 360 16.93 -5.21 19.93
CA ASP A 360 16.48 -4.28 18.90
C ASP A 360 15.45 -4.90 17.94
N ARG A 361 15.38 -6.23 17.84
CA ARG A 361 14.36 -6.94 17.05
C ARG A 361 12.97 -6.78 17.65
N PHE A 362 12.86 -6.59 18.95
CA PHE A 362 11.59 -6.37 19.66
C PHE A 362 11.15 -4.91 19.67
N VAL A 363 11.99 -3.96 19.26
CA VAL A 363 11.65 -2.53 19.16
C VAL A 363 10.50 -2.33 18.19
N LEU A 364 9.49 -1.56 18.60
CA LEU A 364 8.37 -1.22 17.73
C LEU A 364 8.84 -0.33 16.58
N ALA A 365 8.41 -0.63 15.38
CA ALA A 365 8.61 0.24 14.23
C ALA A 365 7.82 1.56 14.38
N ASP A 366 8.29 2.64 13.76
CA ASP A 366 7.65 3.97 13.85
C ASP A 366 6.16 3.95 13.55
N ARG A 367 5.74 3.20 12.52
CA ARG A 367 4.33 3.06 12.16
C ARG A 367 3.51 2.24 13.16
N GLN A 368 4.14 1.40 13.98
CA GLN A 368 3.46 0.70 15.06
C GLN A 368 3.16 1.63 16.23
N LEU A 369 3.87 2.75 16.31
CA LEU A 369 3.66 3.86 17.25
C LEU A 369 2.88 5.01 16.58
N SER A 370 2.04 4.72 15.59
CA SER A 370 1.19 5.72 14.95
C SER A 370 0.09 6.20 15.88
N ILE A 371 -0.39 7.42 15.64
CA ILE A 371 -1.52 7.98 16.38
C ILE A 371 -2.84 7.39 15.88
N ASN A 372 -3.78 7.16 16.78
CA ASN A 372 -5.18 6.94 16.49
C ASN A 372 -5.99 8.04 17.18
N ALA A 373 -6.83 8.75 16.42
CA ALA A 373 -7.58 9.90 16.92
C ALA A 373 -8.96 9.99 16.28
N ARG A 374 -9.92 10.50 17.05
CA ARG A 374 -11.29 10.68 16.58
C ARG A 374 -11.95 11.84 17.32
N VAL A 375 -12.67 12.68 16.60
CA VAL A 375 -13.64 13.63 17.15
C VAL A 375 -14.93 12.88 17.47
N THR A 376 -15.46 13.07 18.65
CA THR A 376 -16.72 12.44 19.11
C THR A 376 -17.87 13.43 19.14
N ASP A 377 -17.57 14.71 19.40
CA ASP A 377 -18.56 15.79 19.45
C ASP A 377 -17.92 17.13 19.10
N VAL A 378 -18.72 18.02 18.46
CA VAL A 378 -18.36 19.41 18.19
C VAL A 378 -19.58 20.26 18.49
N ARG A 379 -19.45 21.23 19.39
CA ARG A 379 -20.55 22.10 19.81
C ARG A 379 -20.08 23.48 20.15
N TRP A 380 -20.98 24.45 20.01
CA TRP A 380 -20.82 25.78 20.56
C TRP A 380 -21.29 25.82 22.00
N GLU A 381 -20.39 26.19 22.91
CA GLU A 381 -20.70 26.40 24.33
C GLU A 381 -21.40 27.75 24.55
N ASP A 382 -20.98 28.75 23.79
CA ASP A 382 -21.55 30.07 23.66
C ASP A 382 -21.30 30.60 22.21
N PRO A 383 -21.80 31.81 21.84
CA PRO A 383 -21.64 32.32 20.47
C PRO A 383 -20.18 32.50 19.99
N THR A 384 -19.21 32.43 20.88
CA THR A 384 -17.79 32.69 20.59
C THR A 384 -16.84 31.56 21.01
N THR A 385 -17.35 30.51 21.65
CA THR A 385 -16.54 29.39 22.15
C THR A 385 -16.95 28.07 21.53
N LEU A 386 -16.10 27.54 20.66
CA LEU A 386 -16.25 26.21 20.06
C LEU A 386 -15.57 25.15 20.92
N VAL A 387 -16.26 24.06 21.19
CA VAL A 387 -15.73 22.92 21.94
C VAL A 387 -15.63 21.70 21.03
N ILE A 388 -14.47 21.07 21.04
CA ILE A 388 -14.19 19.81 20.32
C ILE A 388 -13.89 18.73 21.37
N ASP A 389 -14.75 17.75 21.46
CA ASP A 389 -14.53 16.54 22.26
C ASP A 389 -14.03 15.39 21.41
N GLY A 390 -13.09 14.63 21.92
CA GLY A 390 -12.51 13.52 21.19
C GLY A 390 -11.59 12.65 22.03
N TRP A 391 -10.91 11.76 21.31
CA TRP A 391 -9.85 10.97 21.90
C TRP A 391 -8.69 10.81 20.92
N ALA A 392 -7.48 10.68 21.48
CA ALA A 392 -6.26 10.42 20.73
C ALA A 392 -5.25 9.65 21.59
N TYR A 393 -4.60 8.66 20.99
CA TYR A 393 -3.57 7.86 21.65
C TYR A 393 -2.51 7.38 20.66
N VAL A 394 -1.30 7.11 21.15
CA VAL A 394 -0.26 6.42 20.41
C VAL A 394 -0.53 4.92 20.50
N ARG A 395 -0.64 4.25 19.36
CA ARG A 395 -0.89 2.80 19.29
C ARG A 395 0.22 2.03 19.99
N ASN A 396 -0.15 0.90 20.59
CA ASN A 396 0.76 -0.03 21.29
C ASN A 396 1.53 0.61 22.45
N VAL A 397 1.03 1.72 23.02
CA VAL A 397 1.54 2.32 24.25
C VAL A 397 0.43 2.29 25.29
N ASP A 398 0.68 1.63 26.42
CA ASP A 398 -0.26 1.63 27.53
C ASP A 398 -0.29 3.02 28.20
N LEU A 399 -1.48 3.55 28.41
CA LEU A 399 -1.70 4.87 29.02
C LEU A 399 -2.23 4.77 30.46
N ALA A 400 -2.33 3.57 31.05
CA ALA A 400 -2.84 3.39 32.41
C ALA A 400 -1.98 4.14 33.43
N ASP A 401 -0.67 3.89 33.38
CA ASP A 401 0.30 4.44 34.35
C ASP A 401 0.98 5.72 33.86
N VAL A 402 1.00 5.93 32.55
CA VAL A 402 1.68 7.09 31.93
C VAL A 402 0.69 7.85 31.04
N PRO A 403 -0.10 8.74 31.64
CA PRO A 403 -1.07 9.51 30.90
C PRO A 403 -0.40 10.45 29.88
N PRO A 404 -0.95 10.55 28.63
CA PRO A 404 -0.38 11.34 27.58
C PRO A 404 -0.55 12.85 27.82
N THR A 405 0.34 13.64 27.22
CA THR A 405 0.05 15.06 26.96
C THR A 405 -0.66 15.15 25.62
N ILE A 406 -1.83 15.79 25.60
CA ILE A 406 -2.64 16.01 24.39
C ILE A 406 -2.74 17.51 24.14
N ARG A 407 -2.44 17.92 22.90
CA ARG A 407 -2.60 19.30 22.42
C ARG A 407 -3.45 19.29 21.16
N VAL A 408 -4.34 20.27 21.03
CA VAL A 408 -5.16 20.45 19.82
C VAL A 408 -4.85 21.83 19.26
N ARG A 409 -4.64 21.90 17.95
CA ARG A 409 -4.37 23.12 17.22
C ARG A 409 -5.40 23.31 16.10
N GLY A 410 -5.94 24.51 15.99
CA GLY A 410 -6.75 24.94 14.86
C GLY A 410 -5.91 25.69 13.85
N MET A 411 -6.20 25.47 12.57
CA MET A 411 -5.59 26.16 11.45
C MET A 411 -6.67 26.83 10.61
N ALA A 412 -6.60 28.14 10.54
CA ALA A 412 -7.53 28.95 9.76
C ALA A 412 -7.24 28.85 8.25
N PRO A 413 -8.22 29.23 7.38
CA PRO A 413 -8.05 29.19 5.92
C PRO A 413 -6.91 30.07 5.39
N ASP A 414 -6.51 31.11 6.10
CA ASP A 414 -5.38 32.00 5.77
C ASP A 414 -4.03 31.45 6.21
N GLY A 415 -4.00 30.26 6.85
CA GLY A 415 -2.80 29.59 7.35
C GLY A 415 -2.40 30.01 8.78
N ALA A 416 -3.12 30.92 9.44
CA ALA A 416 -2.91 31.23 10.84
C ALA A 416 -3.23 30.01 11.72
N SER A 417 -2.43 29.78 12.77
CA SER A 417 -2.67 28.66 13.71
C SER A 417 -2.93 29.17 15.11
N VAL A 418 -3.79 28.47 15.84
CA VAL A 418 -4.12 28.75 17.23
C VAL A 418 -4.12 27.48 18.03
N ASP A 419 -3.45 27.46 19.19
CA ASP A 419 -3.53 26.33 20.13
C ASP A 419 -4.82 26.45 20.95
N LEU A 420 -5.60 25.37 20.96
CA LEU A 420 -6.82 25.28 21.74
C LEU A 420 -6.50 24.95 23.20
N ARG A 421 -7.22 25.57 24.13
CA ARG A 421 -7.16 25.18 25.54
C ARG A 421 -7.63 23.74 25.66
N THR A 422 -6.72 22.80 25.92
CA THR A 422 -7.00 21.35 25.90
C THR A 422 -6.94 20.77 27.30
N VAL A 423 -7.96 20.04 27.69
CA VAL A 423 -8.03 19.32 28.96
C VAL A 423 -8.23 17.84 28.69
N ARG A 424 -7.34 17.03 29.25
CA ARG A 424 -7.44 15.57 29.17
C ARG A 424 -8.60 15.07 30.03
N ARG A 425 -9.26 14.03 29.55
CA ARG A 425 -10.36 13.34 30.25
C ARG A 425 -10.10 11.83 30.24
N HIS A 426 -10.84 11.13 31.09
CA HIS A 426 -10.94 9.67 31.12
C HIS A 426 -12.27 9.25 30.49
N CYS A 427 -12.24 8.34 29.52
CA CYS A 427 -13.46 7.83 28.90
C CYS A 427 -13.23 6.44 28.23
N GLU A 428 -14.32 5.73 27.93
CA GLU A 428 -14.30 4.38 27.37
C GLU A 428 -14.10 4.33 25.84
N GLY A 429 -14.25 5.45 25.14
CA GLY A 429 -14.20 5.50 23.66
C GLY A 429 -12.94 4.88 23.02
N PRO A 430 -11.74 5.22 23.50
CA PRO A 430 -10.50 4.63 22.98
C PRO A 430 -10.38 3.13 23.26
N ALA A 431 -10.79 2.66 24.43
CA ALA A 431 -10.76 1.25 24.79
C ALA A 431 -11.68 0.43 23.88
N GLN A 432 -12.88 0.94 23.58
CA GLN A 432 -13.82 0.31 22.63
C GLN A 432 -13.32 0.32 21.17
N ALA A 433 -12.51 1.30 20.82
CA ALA A 433 -11.94 1.44 19.46
C ALA A 433 -10.67 0.61 19.25
N SER A 434 -10.07 0.07 20.33
CA SER A 434 -8.83 -0.70 20.30
C SER A 434 -9.10 -2.20 20.38
N THR A 435 -8.27 -2.98 19.69
CA THR A 435 -8.20 -4.45 19.82
C THR A 435 -7.01 -4.89 20.68
N HIS A 436 -6.25 -3.98 21.28
CA HIS A 436 -5.08 -4.30 22.08
C HIS A 436 -5.48 -4.87 23.44
N GLN A 437 -4.98 -6.07 23.78
CA GLN A 437 -5.39 -6.80 24.99
C GLN A 437 -4.65 -6.33 26.26
N HIS A 438 -3.51 -5.65 26.10
CA HIS A 438 -2.60 -5.28 27.17
C HIS A 438 -2.33 -3.77 27.26
N ALA A 439 -3.13 -2.94 26.60
CA ALA A 439 -2.98 -1.48 26.67
C ALA A 439 -4.32 -0.82 26.99
N ASP A 440 -4.31 0.04 27.99
CA ASP A 440 -5.45 0.87 28.38
C ASP A 440 -5.30 2.27 27.78
N TYR A 441 -6.25 2.66 26.94
CA TYR A 441 -6.28 3.96 26.26
C TYR A 441 -7.29 4.95 26.84
N ARG A 442 -7.99 4.64 27.95
CA ARG A 442 -9.03 5.48 28.53
C ARG A 442 -8.55 6.87 28.94
N ASN A 443 -7.25 7.03 29.22
CA ASN A 443 -6.61 8.32 29.49
C ASN A 443 -6.32 9.15 28.22
N GLY A 444 -6.66 8.68 27.03
CA GLY A 444 -6.49 9.37 25.77
C GLY A 444 -7.62 10.31 25.36
N CYS A 445 -8.61 10.56 26.22
CA CYS A 445 -9.72 11.46 25.91
C CYS A 445 -9.39 12.91 26.23
N PHE A 446 -10.01 13.83 25.47
CA PHE A 446 -9.81 15.26 25.63
C PHE A 446 -11.07 16.08 25.33
N SER A 447 -11.10 17.29 25.88
CA SER A 447 -11.90 18.40 25.38
C SER A 447 -10.98 19.56 25.04
N ALA A 448 -11.24 20.21 23.94
CA ALA A 448 -10.48 21.37 23.48
C ALA A 448 -11.41 22.53 23.18
N TRP A 449 -11.05 23.72 23.66
CA TRP A 449 -11.83 24.96 23.50
C TRP A 449 -11.08 25.91 22.60
N LEU A 450 -11.78 26.41 21.59
CA LEU A 450 -11.34 27.54 20.76
C LEU A 450 -12.14 28.75 21.23
N ASP A 451 -11.51 29.58 22.06
CA ASP A 451 -12.10 30.82 22.57
C ASP A 451 -12.03 31.90 21.47
N ALA A 452 -13.04 32.79 21.43
CA ALA A 452 -13.20 33.79 20.36
C ALA A 452 -13.21 33.16 18.93
N ALA A 453 -13.80 31.98 18.81
CA ALA A 453 -13.91 31.26 17.56
C ALA A 453 -14.74 32.06 16.54
N PRO A 454 -14.30 32.19 15.27
CA PRO A 454 -15.12 32.79 14.25
C PRO A 454 -16.31 31.91 13.90
N PRO A 455 -17.42 32.47 13.38
CA PRO A 455 -18.66 31.73 13.14
C PRO A 455 -18.55 30.52 12.21
N ASP A 456 -17.46 30.45 11.42
CA ASP A 456 -17.17 29.37 10.47
C ASP A 456 -16.14 28.36 10.99
N ALA A 457 -15.75 28.43 12.29
CA ALA A 457 -14.72 27.57 12.86
C ALA A 457 -15.11 26.08 12.87
N ASP A 458 -16.39 25.75 12.89
CA ASP A 458 -16.94 24.39 12.78
C ASP A 458 -17.19 23.95 11.33
N SER A 459 -17.01 24.87 10.38
CA SER A 459 -17.13 24.60 8.95
C SER A 459 -15.89 23.89 8.42
N GLY A 460 -15.98 23.29 7.23
CA GLY A 460 -14.85 22.67 6.54
C GLY A 460 -13.73 23.65 6.11
N SER A 461 -13.88 24.96 6.36
CA SER A 461 -12.85 25.98 6.10
C SER A 461 -11.69 25.92 7.10
N TRP A 462 -11.96 25.55 8.35
CA TRP A 462 -10.94 25.30 9.36
C TRP A 462 -10.47 23.84 9.34
N SER A 463 -9.21 23.61 9.70
CA SER A 463 -8.66 22.27 9.93
C SER A 463 -8.09 22.16 11.34
N TYR A 464 -8.23 20.99 11.94
CA TYR A 464 -7.74 20.74 13.30
C TYR A 464 -6.73 19.62 13.29
N GLU A 465 -5.70 19.77 14.13
CA GLU A 465 -4.67 18.76 14.37
C GLU A 465 -4.60 18.43 15.86
N VAL A 466 -4.41 17.15 16.17
CA VAL A 466 -4.10 16.70 17.53
C VAL A 466 -2.69 16.16 17.60
N GLU A 467 -1.95 16.60 18.60
CA GLU A 467 -0.63 16.08 18.97
C GLU A 467 -0.75 15.31 20.28
N VAL A 468 -0.18 14.10 20.29
CA VAL A 468 -0.10 13.24 21.48
C VAL A 468 1.35 12.96 21.79
N THR A 469 1.76 13.28 23.02
CA THR A 469 3.10 12.98 23.54
C THR A 469 3.01 11.99 24.69
N VAL A 470 3.74 10.91 24.53
CA VAL A 470 4.07 9.92 25.59
C VAL A 470 5.58 9.89 25.77
N PRO A 471 6.16 9.32 26.82
CA PRO A 471 7.60 9.22 26.98
C PRO A 471 8.27 8.68 25.70
N GLY A 472 9.27 9.39 25.20
CA GLY A 472 10.03 8.99 24.00
C GLY A 472 9.33 9.12 22.65
N VAL A 473 8.02 9.45 22.59
CA VAL A 473 7.27 9.51 21.32
C VAL A 473 6.28 10.67 21.31
N THR A 474 6.36 11.47 20.25
CA THR A 474 5.33 12.47 19.91
C THR A 474 4.78 12.15 18.53
N ARG A 475 3.46 12.19 18.37
CA ARG A 475 2.76 11.96 17.09
C ARG A 475 1.63 12.96 16.93
N SER A 476 1.41 13.38 15.69
CA SER A 476 0.26 14.23 15.35
C SER A 476 -0.60 13.64 14.24
N SER A 477 -1.84 14.09 14.20
CA SER A 477 -2.80 13.71 13.16
C SER A 477 -3.84 14.79 12.96
N ARG A 478 -4.30 14.91 11.71
CA ARG A 478 -5.47 15.73 11.41
C ARG A 478 -6.71 15.15 12.11
N LEU A 479 -7.51 16.03 12.68
CA LEU A 479 -8.82 15.72 13.27
C LEU A 479 -9.91 16.11 12.27
N PRO A 480 -10.50 15.16 11.53
CA PRO A 480 -11.65 15.46 10.70
C PRO A 480 -12.86 15.73 11.61
N LEU A 481 -13.47 16.90 11.49
CA LEU A 481 -14.74 17.17 12.13
C LEU A 481 -15.84 16.31 11.48
N PRO A 482 -16.84 15.84 12.25
CA PRO A 482 -18.01 15.20 11.68
C PRO A 482 -18.68 16.20 10.73
N ALA A 483 -19.09 15.70 9.54
CA ALA A 483 -19.91 16.52 8.65
C ALA A 483 -21.20 16.91 9.42
N ASN A 484 -21.45 18.22 9.56
CA ASN A 484 -22.70 18.69 10.09
C ASN A 484 -23.82 18.13 9.20
N GLY A 485 -24.70 17.26 9.78
CA GLY A 485 -25.79 16.59 9.10
C GLY A 485 -26.92 17.56 8.74
#